data_3f07e8abc4345a5db34b1defff4a18e8
#
_entry.id   3f07e8abc4345a5db34b1defff4a18e8
#
_cell.length_a   1.000
_cell.length_b   1.000
_cell.length_c   1.000
_cell.angle_alpha   90.00
_cell.angle_beta   90.00
_cell.angle_gamma   90.00
#
_symmetry.space_group_name_H-M   'P 1'
#
loop_
_entity.id
_entity.type
_entity.pdbx_description
1 polymer ?
#
loop_
_entity_poly.entity_id
_entity_poly.type
_entity_poly.pdbx_seq_one_letter_code
_entity_poly.pdbx_strand_id
1 'polypeptide(L)'
;MTKVFVSIDIEGIAGIATLGQVWRGSDDYPASRLLMTEEANATVAGAFDGGATSVVVNDSHGDMANLLPEQMDPRAELLIGTPKAWSMMQGFGPEFAVALFIGYHARAGTRAAVLDHTYSGRLLLDVRVNDRSVTEAELNAALAGTYDVPVGLITGDDKACLQAAERIPGIRTIVVKEAYGRGVAKSLHPSAARDAIRAAAADVVSRAGGGGLQPYRIAPPVELEADLANTSCADLCELAPGVRRVGSRTVRFETDDFREAFRCLLAWTYLGASEAPRYAGT
;
A
#
# COMPACT_ATOMS: atom_id res chain seq x y z
N MET A 1 -22.29 -13.25 -2.32
CA MET A 1 -22.06 -11.92 -2.94
C MET A 1 -20.55 -11.66 -2.94
N THR A 2 -19.97 -11.30 -4.07
CA THR A 2 -18.51 -11.09 -4.19
C THR A 2 -18.22 -9.60 -4.01
N LYS A 3 -17.87 -9.20 -2.78
CA LYS A 3 -17.41 -7.82 -2.48
C LYS A 3 -15.90 -7.75 -2.66
N VAL A 4 -15.42 -6.72 -3.33
CA VAL A 4 -14.00 -6.48 -3.63
C VAL A 4 -13.54 -5.20 -2.97
N PHE A 5 -12.38 -5.26 -2.30
CA PHE A 5 -11.71 -4.10 -1.75
C PHE A 5 -10.50 -3.75 -2.62
N VAL A 6 -10.37 -2.50 -2.98
CA VAL A 6 -9.21 -1.98 -3.72
C VAL A 6 -8.51 -0.95 -2.83
N SER A 7 -7.24 -1.19 -2.53
CA SER A 7 -6.34 -0.19 -1.95
C SER A 7 -5.46 0.34 -3.09
N ILE A 8 -5.52 1.64 -3.37
CA ILE A 8 -4.77 2.22 -4.47
C ILE A 8 -3.81 3.30 -3.99
N ASP A 9 -2.55 3.17 -4.40
CA ASP A 9 -1.45 4.08 -4.14
C ASP A 9 -1.00 4.75 -5.45
N ILE A 10 -0.12 5.75 -5.40
CA ILE A 10 0.24 6.52 -6.59
C ILE A 10 1.63 6.19 -7.12
N GLU A 11 2.59 5.83 -6.29
CA GLU A 11 3.99 5.63 -6.67
C GLU A 11 4.16 4.52 -7.70
N GLY A 12 3.36 3.46 -7.60
CA GLY A 12 3.41 2.31 -8.50
C GLY A 12 2.62 2.46 -9.80
N ILE A 13 1.88 3.56 -10.01
CA ILE A 13 1.06 3.80 -11.21
C ILE A 13 1.94 3.94 -12.46
N ALA A 14 1.49 3.43 -13.61
CA ALA A 14 2.19 3.57 -14.89
C ALA A 14 2.39 5.04 -15.27
N GLY A 15 3.62 5.38 -15.72
CA GLY A 15 3.98 6.76 -16.09
C GLY A 15 4.46 7.61 -14.91
N ILE A 16 4.42 7.11 -13.67
CA ILE A 16 4.89 7.82 -12.48
C ILE A 16 6.25 7.28 -12.05
N ALA A 17 7.22 8.18 -11.79
CA ALA A 17 8.56 7.82 -11.37
C ALA A 17 9.19 8.85 -10.41
N THR A 18 8.75 10.10 -10.40
CA THR A 18 9.43 11.19 -9.69
C THR A 18 8.63 11.69 -8.50
N LEU A 19 9.34 12.26 -7.52
CA LEU A 19 8.70 12.84 -6.32
C LEU A 19 7.72 13.96 -6.68
N GLY A 20 8.03 14.80 -7.69
CA GLY A 20 7.13 15.85 -8.15
C GLY A 20 5.78 15.34 -8.64
N GLN A 21 5.77 14.14 -9.25
CA GLN A 21 4.53 13.54 -9.74
C GLN A 21 3.60 13.05 -8.62
N VAL A 22 4.12 12.75 -7.42
CA VAL A 22 3.33 12.22 -6.30
C VAL A 22 3.10 13.26 -5.19
N TRP A 23 3.73 14.43 -5.28
CA TRP A 23 3.69 15.44 -4.24
C TRP A 23 2.58 16.47 -4.49
N ARG A 24 1.59 16.56 -3.57
CA ARG A 24 0.53 17.58 -3.64
C ARG A 24 1.12 18.99 -3.63
N GLY A 25 0.71 19.81 -4.60
CA GLY A 25 1.24 21.18 -4.80
C GLY A 25 2.36 21.27 -5.84
N SER A 26 2.84 20.15 -6.38
CA SER A 26 3.71 20.14 -7.55
C SER A 26 2.89 20.30 -8.84
N ASP A 27 3.49 20.92 -9.87
CA ASP A 27 2.86 21.14 -11.17
C ASP A 27 2.50 19.83 -11.91
N ASP A 28 3.25 18.75 -11.67
CA ASP A 28 3.02 17.45 -12.29
C ASP A 28 1.92 16.62 -11.60
N TYR A 29 1.60 16.92 -10.35
CA TYR A 29 0.67 16.14 -9.54
C TYR A 29 -0.76 16.05 -10.11
N PRO A 30 -1.37 17.10 -10.71
CA PRO A 30 -2.71 16.98 -11.29
C PRO A 30 -2.82 15.93 -12.40
N ALA A 31 -1.78 15.79 -13.24
CA ALA A 31 -1.73 14.74 -14.27
C ALA A 31 -1.61 13.33 -13.66
N SER A 32 -0.84 13.20 -12.59
CA SER A 32 -0.66 11.92 -11.88
C SER A 32 -1.94 11.42 -11.22
N ARG A 33 -2.75 12.33 -10.65
CA ARG A 33 -4.07 11.99 -10.11
C ARG A 33 -4.99 11.37 -11.18
N LEU A 34 -4.93 11.90 -12.40
CA LEU A 34 -5.69 11.34 -13.52
C LEU A 34 -5.22 9.92 -13.84
N LEU A 35 -3.91 9.69 -13.93
CA LEU A 35 -3.36 8.36 -14.17
C LEU A 35 -3.79 7.35 -13.09
N MET A 36 -3.73 7.76 -11.80
CA MET A 36 -4.18 6.96 -10.67
C MET A 36 -5.67 6.63 -10.76
N THR A 37 -6.52 7.63 -11.06
CA THR A 37 -7.97 7.46 -11.19
C THR A 37 -8.31 6.50 -12.34
N GLU A 38 -7.61 6.58 -13.44
CA GLU A 38 -7.81 5.70 -14.60
C GLU A 38 -7.40 4.23 -14.32
N GLU A 39 -6.33 3.99 -13.55
CA GLU A 39 -5.98 2.63 -13.10
C GLU A 39 -6.99 2.09 -12.06
N ALA A 40 -7.51 2.95 -11.18
CA ALA A 40 -8.63 2.59 -10.31
C ALA A 40 -9.85 2.15 -11.12
N ASN A 41 -10.23 2.93 -12.13
CA ASN A 41 -11.37 2.60 -13.01
C ASN A 41 -11.17 1.29 -13.79
N ALA A 42 -9.96 1.06 -14.29
CA ALA A 42 -9.63 -0.22 -14.94
C ALA A 42 -9.78 -1.40 -13.98
N THR A 43 -9.36 -1.22 -12.73
CA THR A 43 -9.52 -2.24 -11.67
C THR A 43 -10.99 -2.48 -11.34
N VAL A 44 -11.77 -1.41 -11.16
CA VAL A 44 -13.22 -1.51 -10.88
C VAL A 44 -13.95 -2.22 -12.03
N ALA A 45 -13.68 -1.82 -13.27
CA ALA A 45 -14.28 -2.46 -14.44
C ALA A 45 -13.92 -3.95 -14.49
N GLY A 46 -12.63 -4.30 -14.29
CA GLY A 46 -12.19 -5.70 -14.25
C GLY A 46 -12.83 -6.48 -13.10
N ALA A 47 -12.98 -5.88 -11.93
CA ALA A 47 -13.65 -6.54 -10.80
C ALA A 47 -15.10 -6.90 -11.14
N PHE A 48 -15.86 -5.98 -11.77
CA PHE A 48 -17.23 -6.28 -12.22
C PHE A 48 -17.26 -7.29 -13.37
N ASP A 49 -16.33 -7.23 -14.32
CA ASP A 49 -16.19 -8.25 -15.38
C ASP A 49 -15.93 -9.64 -14.77
N GLY A 50 -15.22 -9.71 -13.63
CA GLY A 50 -14.96 -10.94 -12.87
C GLY A 50 -16.09 -11.38 -11.94
N GLY A 51 -17.24 -10.66 -11.93
CA GLY A 51 -18.42 -11.03 -11.16
C GLY A 51 -18.51 -10.39 -9.77
N ALA A 52 -17.79 -9.31 -9.50
CA ALA A 52 -17.98 -8.53 -8.28
C ALA A 52 -19.42 -8.00 -8.20
N THR A 53 -20.01 -8.03 -7.01
CA THR A 53 -21.33 -7.44 -6.73
C THR A 53 -21.22 -6.02 -6.17
N SER A 54 -20.08 -5.68 -5.54
CA SER A 54 -19.73 -4.32 -5.13
C SER A 54 -18.21 -4.17 -5.05
N VAL A 55 -17.74 -2.96 -5.26
CA VAL A 55 -16.32 -2.58 -5.18
C VAL A 55 -16.16 -1.34 -4.33
N VAL A 56 -15.32 -1.42 -3.30
CA VAL A 56 -14.89 -0.29 -2.49
C VAL A 56 -13.47 0.06 -2.87
N VAL A 57 -13.21 1.31 -3.21
CA VAL A 57 -11.88 1.83 -3.53
C VAL A 57 -11.42 2.76 -2.42
N ASN A 58 -10.34 2.39 -1.76
CA ASN A 58 -9.69 3.19 -0.72
C ASN A 58 -8.49 3.92 -1.32
N ASP A 59 -8.53 5.25 -1.31
CA ASP A 59 -7.40 6.10 -1.65
C ASP A 59 -6.34 5.96 -0.56
N SER A 60 -5.14 5.57 -0.92
CA SER A 60 -4.11 5.10 0.01
C SER A 60 -2.81 5.92 -0.05
N HIS A 61 -2.74 6.97 -0.88
CA HIS A 61 -1.53 7.78 -1.01
C HIS A 61 -1.60 9.07 -0.16
N GLY A 62 -0.55 9.33 0.60
CA GLY A 62 -0.32 10.60 1.29
C GLY A 62 -1.48 11.03 2.18
N ASP A 63 -2.17 12.12 1.83
CA ASP A 63 -3.37 12.61 2.53
C ASP A 63 -4.66 11.90 2.10
N MET A 64 -4.56 10.85 1.30
CA MET A 64 -5.65 9.96 0.90
C MET A 64 -6.83 10.67 0.24
N ALA A 65 -6.55 11.71 -0.57
CA ALA A 65 -7.52 12.51 -1.32
C ALA A 65 -7.02 12.81 -2.75
N ASN A 66 -6.50 11.78 -3.40
CA ASN A 66 -5.85 11.88 -4.71
C ASN A 66 -6.80 11.53 -5.87
N LEU A 67 -7.67 10.55 -5.69
CA LEU A 67 -8.65 10.17 -6.70
C LEU A 67 -9.54 11.35 -7.09
N LEU A 68 -10.02 11.36 -8.32
CA LEU A 68 -10.93 12.36 -8.89
C LEU A 68 -12.37 11.81 -8.87
N PRO A 69 -13.20 12.13 -7.84
CA PRO A 69 -14.49 11.45 -7.63
C PRO A 69 -15.43 11.53 -8.83
N GLU A 70 -15.48 12.68 -9.51
CA GLU A 70 -16.32 12.88 -10.70
C GLU A 70 -15.89 12.05 -11.92
N GLN A 71 -14.67 11.51 -11.89
CA GLN A 71 -14.10 10.71 -12.97
C GLN A 71 -14.03 9.22 -12.62
N MET A 72 -14.40 8.85 -11.40
CA MET A 72 -14.46 7.45 -10.97
C MET A 72 -15.65 6.72 -11.60
N ASP A 73 -15.47 5.42 -11.81
CA ASP A 73 -16.57 4.53 -12.21
C ASP A 73 -17.73 4.66 -11.20
N PRO A 74 -18.94 5.05 -11.62
CA PRO A 74 -20.05 5.32 -10.70
C PRO A 74 -20.55 4.10 -9.93
N ARG A 75 -20.07 2.91 -10.23
CA ARG A 75 -20.41 1.68 -9.52
C ARG A 75 -19.54 1.45 -8.28
N ALA A 76 -18.43 2.20 -8.14
CA ALA A 76 -17.52 2.06 -7.00
C ALA A 76 -17.93 2.98 -5.84
N GLU A 77 -17.79 2.48 -4.63
CA GLU A 77 -17.82 3.28 -3.40
C GLU A 77 -16.40 3.76 -3.07
N LEU A 78 -16.24 5.02 -2.64
CA LEU A 78 -14.94 5.63 -2.40
C LEU A 78 -14.71 5.90 -0.92
N LEU A 79 -13.54 5.49 -0.43
CA LEU A 79 -12.99 5.88 0.88
C LEU A 79 -11.84 6.87 0.66
N ILE A 80 -12.06 8.13 1.00
CA ILE A 80 -11.13 9.23 0.78
C ILE A 80 -10.90 10.04 2.06
N GLY A 81 -9.74 10.69 2.14
CA GLY A 81 -9.38 11.60 3.22
C GLY A 81 -8.63 10.95 4.37
N THR A 82 -8.06 11.77 5.23
CA THR A 82 -7.27 11.41 6.42
C THR A 82 -7.71 12.25 7.62
N PRO A 83 -7.56 11.81 8.90
CA PRO A 83 -6.94 10.56 9.32
C PRO A 83 -7.86 9.34 9.16
N LYS A 84 -7.26 8.21 8.81
CA LYS A 84 -7.92 6.90 8.76
C LYS A 84 -7.32 5.98 9.81
N ALA A 85 -8.16 5.40 10.67
CA ALA A 85 -7.72 4.53 11.77
C ALA A 85 -7.00 3.23 11.29
N TRP A 86 -7.26 2.82 10.07
CA TRP A 86 -6.65 1.66 9.41
C TRP A 86 -5.89 2.05 8.13
N SER A 87 -5.60 3.35 7.94
CA SER A 87 -4.81 3.85 6.80
C SER A 87 -5.26 3.28 5.45
N MET A 88 -4.35 2.67 4.70
CA MET A 88 -4.56 2.04 3.39
C MET A 88 -5.61 0.91 3.39
N MET A 89 -6.00 0.43 4.57
CA MET A 89 -6.99 -0.64 4.76
C MET A 89 -8.26 -0.15 5.49
N GLN A 90 -8.50 1.15 5.52
CA GLN A 90 -9.71 1.70 6.14
C GLN A 90 -10.97 1.16 5.45
N GLY A 91 -11.94 0.71 6.25
CA GLY A 91 -13.19 0.15 5.76
C GLY A 91 -13.10 -1.33 5.32
N PHE A 92 -11.92 -1.96 5.48
CA PHE A 92 -11.74 -3.38 5.20
C PHE A 92 -12.26 -4.26 6.33
N GLY A 93 -12.87 -5.40 5.98
CA GLY A 93 -13.42 -6.37 6.94
C GLY A 93 -13.68 -7.74 6.34
N PRO A 94 -14.26 -8.66 7.14
CA PRO A 94 -14.49 -10.05 6.72
C PRO A 94 -15.58 -10.23 5.64
N GLU A 95 -16.30 -9.17 5.30
CA GLU A 95 -17.33 -9.18 4.25
C GLU A 95 -16.75 -9.16 2.83
N PHE A 96 -15.46 -8.85 2.66
CA PHE A 96 -14.80 -8.85 1.37
C PHE A 96 -14.34 -10.26 0.99
N ALA A 97 -14.47 -10.60 -0.29
CA ALA A 97 -14.01 -11.86 -0.85
C ALA A 97 -12.50 -11.83 -1.20
N VAL A 98 -12.00 -10.66 -1.57
CA VAL A 98 -10.60 -10.44 -1.98
C VAL A 98 -10.24 -8.96 -1.89
N ALA A 99 -8.96 -8.68 -1.61
CA ALA A 99 -8.36 -7.35 -1.75
C ALA A 99 -7.45 -7.29 -2.99
N LEU A 100 -7.43 -6.11 -3.66
CA LEU A 100 -6.56 -5.80 -4.80
C LEU A 100 -5.73 -4.57 -4.44
N PHE A 101 -4.40 -4.65 -4.61
CA PHE A 101 -3.45 -3.59 -4.31
C PHE A 101 -2.92 -2.98 -5.60
N ILE A 102 -3.25 -1.74 -5.87
CA ILE A 102 -2.97 -1.07 -7.13
C ILE A 102 -2.00 0.08 -6.91
N GLY A 103 -0.97 0.18 -7.78
CA GLY A 103 -0.02 1.28 -7.72
C GLY A 103 0.92 1.26 -6.51
N TYR A 104 1.17 0.10 -5.93
CA TYR A 104 2.07 -0.08 -4.79
C TYR A 104 3.55 0.01 -5.20
N HIS A 105 4.40 0.25 -4.24
CA HIS A 105 5.86 0.41 -4.39
C HIS A 105 6.63 -0.57 -3.48
N ALA A 106 7.95 -0.65 -3.68
CA ALA A 106 8.83 -1.48 -2.88
C ALA A 106 9.08 -0.86 -1.49
N ARG A 107 9.46 -1.70 -0.51
CA ARG A 107 9.80 -1.26 0.85
C ARG A 107 10.98 -0.28 0.88
N ALA A 108 11.08 0.45 1.98
CA ALA A 108 12.20 1.34 2.27
C ALA A 108 13.55 0.64 2.07
N GLY A 109 14.53 1.34 1.47
CA GLY A 109 15.88 0.84 1.24
C GLY A 109 16.02 -0.15 0.10
N THR A 110 15.02 -0.32 -0.77
CA THR A 110 15.12 -1.20 -1.93
C THR A 110 15.94 -0.56 -3.04
N ARG A 111 17.06 -1.20 -3.41
CA ARG A 111 17.92 -0.73 -4.50
C ARG A 111 17.16 -0.74 -5.84
N ALA A 112 17.29 0.35 -6.61
CA ALA A 112 16.70 0.50 -7.94
C ALA A 112 15.19 0.20 -7.96
N ALA A 113 14.44 0.78 -7.00
CA ALA A 113 12.99 0.78 -6.93
C ALA A 113 12.47 2.22 -7.01
N VAL A 114 11.28 2.41 -7.61
CA VAL A 114 10.68 3.73 -7.74
C VAL A 114 10.12 4.17 -6.40
N LEU A 115 10.58 5.36 -5.93
CA LEU A 115 10.07 6.05 -4.74
C LEU A 115 9.93 5.14 -3.50
N ASP A 116 10.86 4.21 -3.33
CA ASP A 116 10.88 3.20 -2.27
C ASP A 116 10.73 3.82 -0.87
N HIS A 117 9.78 3.34 -0.10
CA HIS A 117 9.58 3.71 1.30
C HIS A 117 8.61 2.73 2.00
N THR A 118 8.31 2.95 3.29
CA THR A 118 7.27 2.21 4.02
C THR A 118 6.52 3.20 4.89
N TYR A 119 5.25 3.50 4.57
CA TYR A 119 4.34 4.47 5.19
C TYR A 119 4.81 5.93 5.19
N SER A 120 6.04 6.20 5.57
CA SER A 120 6.59 7.55 5.60
C SER A 120 8.07 7.55 5.25
N GLY A 121 8.40 7.84 4.02
CA GLY A 121 9.80 7.91 3.56
C GLY A 121 10.65 8.99 4.23
N ARG A 122 10.05 9.90 5.01
CA ARG A 122 10.76 10.90 5.80
C ARG A 122 11.03 10.43 7.23
N LEU A 123 10.23 9.52 7.74
CA LEU A 123 10.26 9.11 9.14
C LEU A 123 10.85 7.70 9.33
N LEU A 124 10.39 6.74 8.53
CA LEU A 124 10.67 5.32 8.67
C LEU A 124 11.75 4.90 7.68
N LEU A 125 12.96 4.65 8.19
CA LEU A 125 14.09 4.20 7.36
C LEU A 125 14.03 2.70 7.06
N ASP A 126 13.49 1.93 8.00
CA ASP A 126 13.16 0.51 7.85
C ASP A 126 12.01 0.15 8.79
N VAL A 127 11.16 -0.76 8.37
CA VAL A 127 10.12 -1.39 9.21
C VAL A 127 10.30 -2.89 9.13
N ARG A 128 10.43 -3.53 10.27
CA ARG A 128 10.62 -4.97 10.38
C ARG A 128 9.49 -5.62 11.16
N VAL A 129 9.13 -6.82 10.73
CA VAL A 129 8.27 -7.72 11.49
C VAL A 129 9.00 -9.06 11.64
N ASN A 130 9.19 -9.50 12.87
CA ASN A 130 9.92 -10.72 13.21
C ASN A 130 11.29 -10.75 12.50
N ASP A 131 12.12 -9.72 12.74
CA ASP A 131 13.47 -9.50 12.20
C ASP A 131 13.57 -9.34 10.66
N ARG A 132 12.47 -9.19 9.96
CA ARG A 132 12.45 -9.04 8.50
C ARG A 132 11.85 -7.71 8.07
N SER A 133 12.57 -6.98 7.22
CA SER A 133 12.03 -5.77 6.58
C SER A 133 10.82 -6.11 5.71
N VAL A 134 9.76 -5.32 5.84
CA VAL A 134 8.45 -5.56 5.21
C VAL A 134 8.01 -4.40 4.32
N THR A 135 7.21 -4.75 3.31
CA THR A 135 6.53 -3.78 2.45
C THR A 135 5.19 -3.36 3.06
N GLU A 136 4.63 -2.26 2.59
CA GLU A 136 3.24 -1.88 2.88
C GLU A 136 2.26 -2.96 2.41
N ALA A 137 2.54 -3.58 1.25
CA ALA A 137 1.75 -4.68 0.74
C ALA A 137 1.72 -5.88 1.69
N GLU A 138 2.87 -6.25 2.29
CA GLU A 138 2.92 -7.34 3.29
C GLU A 138 2.15 -6.98 4.56
N LEU A 139 2.31 -5.75 5.07
CA LEU A 139 1.60 -5.27 6.25
C LEU A 139 0.07 -5.25 6.03
N ASN A 140 -0.36 -4.74 4.89
CA ASN A 140 -1.76 -4.68 4.52
C ASN A 140 -2.34 -6.07 4.25
N ALA A 141 -1.57 -6.97 3.62
CA ALA A 141 -1.98 -8.35 3.40
C ALA A 141 -2.08 -9.14 4.72
N ALA A 142 -1.16 -8.91 5.67
CA ALA A 142 -1.24 -9.52 6.99
C ALA A 142 -2.47 -9.03 7.77
N LEU A 143 -2.81 -7.74 7.65
CA LEU A 143 -4.05 -7.21 8.22
C LEU A 143 -5.28 -7.87 7.57
N ALA A 144 -5.32 -7.99 6.23
CA ALA A 144 -6.39 -8.71 5.53
C ALA A 144 -6.49 -10.17 6.00
N GLY A 145 -5.34 -10.81 6.22
CA GLY A 145 -5.26 -12.17 6.74
C GLY A 145 -5.85 -12.36 8.14
N THR A 146 -5.93 -11.30 8.97
CA THR A 146 -6.61 -11.38 10.28
C THR A 146 -8.14 -11.53 10.14
N TYR A 147 -8.68 -11.21 8.98
CA TYR A 147 -10.09 -11.39 8.61
C TYR A 147 -10.33 -12.60 7.69
N ASP A 148 -9.31 -13.45 7.48
CA ASP A 148 -9.37 -14.58 6.56
C ASP A 148 -9.59 -14.21 5.08
N VAL A 149 -9.27 -12.98 4.70
CA VAL A 149 -9.44 -12.46 3.34
C VAL A 149 -8.10 -12.44 2.61
N PRO A 150 -7.99 -13.04 1.40
CA PRO A 150 -6.77 -13.01 0.62
C PRO A 150 -6.57 -11.68 -0.12
N VAL A 151 -5.29 -11.39 -0.43
CA VAL A 151 -4.91 -10.38 -1.42
C VAL A 151 -4.62 -11.09 -2.74
N GLY A 152 -5.36 -10.76 -3.80
CA GLY A 152 -5.29 -11.50 -5.06
C GLY A 152 -4.46 -10.83 -6.15
N LEU A 153 -4.28 -9.51 -6.11
CA LEU A 153 -3.57 -8.74 -7.14
C LEU A 153 -2.71 -7.65 -6.50
N ILE A 154 -1.53 -7.45 -7.09
CA ILE A 154 -0.72 -6.26 -6.88
C ILE A 154 -0.23 -5.70 -8.21
N THR A 155 -0.19 -4.37 -8.36
CA THR A 155 0.43 -3.66 -9.46
C THR A 155 1.47 -2.67 -8.95
N GLY A 156 2.55 -2.47 -9.71
CA GLY A 156 3.63 -1.56 -9.33
C GLY A 156 4.86 -1.74 -10.23
N ASP A 157 6.01 -1.33 -9.72
CA ASP A 157 7.27 -1.63 -10.40
C ASP A 157 7.69 -3.11 -10.23
N ASP A 158 8.74 -3.51 -10.93
CA ASP A 158 9.25 -4.88 -10.90
C ASP A 158 9.72 -5.31 -9.50
N LYS A 159 10.19 -4.38 -8.65
CA LYS A 159 10.66 -4.69 -7.29
C LYS A 159 9.49 -4.88 -6.32
N ALA A 160 8.48 -4.01 -6.38
CA ALA A 160 7.26 -4.16 -5.60
C ALA A 160 6.56 -5.49 -5.90
N CYS A 161 6.41 -5.80 -7.20
CA CYS A 161 5.81 -7.04 -7.65
C CYS A 161 6.61 -8.29 -7.23
N LEU A 162 7.95 -8.23 -7.31
CA LEU A 162 8.81 -9.32 -6.86
C LEU A 162 8.68 -9.56 -5.36
N GLN A 163 8.79 -8.50 -4.54
CA GLN A 163 8.68 -8.59 -3.08
C GLN A 163 7.33 -9.17 -2.64
N ALA A 164 6.24 -8.75 -3.28
CA ALA A 164 4.92 -9.29 -3.00
C ALA A 164 4.78 -10.76 -3.41
N ALA A 165 5.28 -11.14 -4.59
CA ALA A 165 5.24 -12.54 -5.07
C ALA A 165 6.01 -13.51 -4.18
N GLU A 166 7.10 -13.05 -3.56
CA GLU A 166 7.90 -13.87 -2.64
C GLU A 166 7.19 -14.15 -1.30
N ARG A 167 6.21 -13.33 -0.92
CA ARG A 167 5.64 -13.30 0.43
C ARG A 167 4.16 -13.61 0.50
N ILE A 168 3.37 -13.09 -0.43
CA ILE A 168 1.91 -13.20 -0.39
C ILE A 168 1.47 -14.39 -1.23
N PRO A 169 0.92 -15.45 -0.63
CA PRO A 169 0.63 -16.70 -1.33
C PRO A 169 -0.33 -16.53 -2.51
N GLY A 170 0.10 -16.91 -3.70
CA GLY A 170 -0.76 -16.94 -4.89
C GLY A 170 -1.15 -15.57 -5.45
N ILE A 171 -0.53 -14.48 -4.97
CA ILE A 171 -0.81 -13.14 -5.49
C ILE A 171 -0.49 -13.03 -6.98
N ARG A 172 -1.40 -12.48 -7.76
CA ARG A 172 -1.14 -12.09 -9.15
C ARG A 172 -0.39 -10.77 -9.17
N THR A 173 0.68 -10.68 -9.97
CA THR A 173 1.45 -9.43 -10.13
C THR A 173 1.30 -8.88 -11.53
N ILE A 174 1.17 -7.54 -11.65
CA ILE A 174 1.23 -6.82 -12.92
C ILE A 174 2.32 -5.77 -12.80
N VAL A 175 3.46 -6.02 -13.44
CA VAL A 175 4.56 -5.09 -13.54
C VAL A 175 4.21 -4.04 -14.59
N VAL A 176 3.93 -2.81 -14.17
CA VAL A 176 3.58 -1.71 -15.07
C VAL A 176 4.80 -0.87 -15.45
N LYS A 177 5.91 -1.02 -14.74
CA LYS A 177 7.20 -0.37 -15.02
C LYS A 177 8.38 -1.14 -14.47
N GLU A 178 9.52 -1.01 -15.14
CA GLU A 178 10.82 -1.52 -14.72
C GLU A 178 11.62 -0.37 -14.10
N ALA A 179 12.05 -0.54 -12.85
CA ALA A 179 12.76 0.50 -12.11
C ALA A 179 14.27 0.44 -12.34
N TYR A 180 14.88 1.57 -12.68
CA TYR A 180 16.34 1.73 -12.84
C TYR A 180 16.96 2.54 -11.69
N GLY A 181 16.16 3.18 -10.88
CA GLY A 181 16.56 4.00 -9.74
C GLY A 181 15.34 4.56 -9.03
N ARG A 182 15.57 5.29 -7.93
CA ARG A 182 14.48 5.84 -7.11
C ARG A 182 13.56 6.81 -7.85
N GLY A 183 14.06 7.49 -8.89
CA GLY A 183 13.31 8.45 -9.70
C GLY A 183 13.36 8.13 -11.21
N VAL A 184 13.71 6.90 -11.60
CA VAL A 184 13.89 6.53 -13.01
C VAL A 184 13.25 5.18 -13.27
N ALA A 185 12.32 5.14 -14.24
CA ALA A 185 11.68 3.91 -14.67
C ALA A 185 11.42 3.89 -16.18
N LYS A 186 11.39 2.69 -16.74
CA LYS A 186 10.83 2.39 -18.05
C LYS A 186 9.41 1.89 -17.87
N SER A 187 8.42 2.72 -18.18
CA SER A 187 7.02 2.41 -17.97
C SER A 187 6.35 1.85 -19.21
N LEU A 188 5.36 0.97 -19.01
CA LEU A 188 4.36 0.71 -20.03
C LEU A 188 3.61 2.02 -20.36
N HIS A 189 3.06 2.11 -21.56
CA HIS A 189 2.08 3.14 -21.84
C HIS A 189 0.87 2.98 -20.90
N PRO A 190 0.33 4.06 -20.30
CA PRO A 190 -0.77 3.95 -19.34
C PRO A 190 -1.98 3.15 -19.81
N SER A 191 -2.33 3.24 -21.10
CA SER A 191 -3.41 2.45 -21.69
C SER A 191 -3.12 0.95 -21.63
N ALA A 192 -1.89 0.52 -21.99
CA ALA A 192 -1.52 -0.89 -21.95
C ALA A 192 -1.48 -1.44 -20.50
N ALA A 193 -1.06 -0.61 -19.54
CA ALA A 193 -1.11 -0.95 -18.13
C ALA A 193 -2.56 -1.17 -17.66
N ARG A 194 -3.47 -0.25 -18.01
CA ARG A 194 -4.91 -0.37 -17.68
C ARG A 194 -5.56 -1.62 -18.27
N ASP A 195 -5.25 -1.97 -19.52
CA ASP A 195 -5.78 -3.20 -20.14
C ASP A 195 -5.31 -4.45 -19.39
N ALA A 196 -4.02 -4.51 -19.01
CA ALA A 196 -3.47 -5.61 -18.23
C ALA A 196 -4.07 -5.71 -16.82
N ILE A 197 -4.25 -4.56 -16.16
CA ILE A 197 -4.86 -4.45 -14.82
C ILE A 197 -6.30 -4.94 -14.86
N ARG A 198 -7.12 -4.46 -15.82
CA ARG A 198 -8.51 -4.88 -15.97
C ARG A 198 -8.63 -6.38 -16.17
N ALA A 199 -7.83 -6.95 -17.06
CA ALA A 199 -7.83 -8.40 -17.32
C ALA A 199 -7.42 -9.20 -16.08
N ALA A 200 -6.39 -8.74 -15.34
CA ALA A 200 -5.93 -9.40 -14.12
C ALA A 200 -6.95 -9.31 -12.98
N ALA A 201 -7.60 -8.16 -12.80
CA ALA A 201 -8.65 -7.99 -11.80
C ALA A 201 -9.85 -8.91 -12.09
N ALA A 202 -10.27 -9.03 -13.36
CA ALA A 202 -11.35 -9.94 -13.76
C ALA A 202 -11.01 -11.40 -13.46
N ASP A 203 -9.80 -11.85 -13.82
CA ASP A 203 -9.33 -13.22 -13.55
C ASP A 203 -9.28 -13.50 -12.04
N VAL A 204 -8.70 -12.60 -11.24
CA VAL A 204 -8.59 -12.76 -9.78
C VAL A 204 -9.95 -12.82 -9.11
N VAL A 205 -10.85 -11.89 -9.45
CA VAL A 205 -12.19 -11.82 -8.84
C VAL A 205 -13.05 -13.03 -9.23
N SER A 206 -12.94 -13.51 -10.45
CA SER A 206 -13.68 -14.72 -10.89
C SER A 206 -13.30 -15.97 -10.08
N ARG A 207 -12.09 -16.01 -9.52
CA ARG A 207 -11.56 -17.11 -8.67
C ARG A 207 -11.74 -16.84 -7.18
N ALA A 208 -12.11 -15.62 -6.79
CA ALA A 208 -12.34 -15.28 -5.39
C ALA A 208 -13.55 -16.08 -4.85
N GLY A 209 -13.37 -16.87 -3.83
CA GLY A 209 -14.41 -17.78 -3.31
C GLY A 209 -14.26 -19.23 -3.74
N GLY A 210 -13.41 -19.53 -4.74
CA GLY A 210 -13.10 -20.90 -5.18
C GLY A 210 -11.97 -21.60 -4.41
N GLY A 211 -11.42 -20.98 -3.35
CA GLY A 211 -10.35 -21.55 -2.51
C GLY A 211 -8.93 -21.51 -3.12
N GLY A 212 -8.77 -20.86 -4.30
CA GLY A 212 -7.49 -20.76 -4.99
C GLY A 212 -6.54 -19.69 -4.45
N LEU A 213 -7.04 -18.75 -3.65
CA LEU A 213 -6.27 -17.71 -2.98
C LEU A 213 -6.19 -17.99 -1.49
N GLN A 214 -5.01 -17.77 -0.89
CA GLN A 214 -4.81 -18.00 0.54
C GLN A 214 -4.52 -16.67 1.26
N PRO A 215 -5.12 -16.41 2.41
CA PRO A 215 -4.78 -15.26 3.23
C PRO A 215 -3.32 -15.33 3.70
N TYR A 216 -2.62 -14.19 3.62
CA TYR A 216 -1.29 -14.06 4.19
C TYR A 216 -1.41 -13.75 5.69
N ARG A 217 -0.68 -14.49 6.52
CA ARG A 217 -0.71 -14.32 7.98
C ARG A 217 0.70 -14.24 8.54
N ILE A 218 0.86 -13.39 9.55
CA ILE A 218 2.04 -13.35 10.40
C ILE A 218 1.67 -14.04 11.71
N ALA A 219 2.38 -15.11 12.03
CA ALA A 219 2.14 -15.88 13.24
C ALA A 219 2.61 -15.12 14.50
N PRO A 220 1.88 -15.17 15.61
CA PRO A 220 2.34 -14.66 16.89
C PRO A 220 3.55 -15.48 17.42
N PRO A 221 4.40 -14.88 18.29
CA PRO A 221 4.37 -13.49 18.67
C PRO A 221 4.79 -12.58 17.51
N VAL A 222 4.20 -11.39 17.43
CA VAL A 222 4.54 -10.35 16.46
C VAL A 222 5.48 -9.36 17.11
N GLU A 223 6.71 -9.32 16.64
CA GLU A 223 7.67 -8.29 16.99
C GLU A 223 7.73 -7.27 15.87
N LEU A 224 7.25 -6.06 16.13
CA LEU A 224 7.31 -4.92 15.21
C LEU A 224 8.46 -4.00 15.60
N GLU A 225 9.35 -3.70 14.67
CA GLU A 225 10.42 -2.73 14.85
C GLU A 225 10.39 -1.67 13.75
N ALA A 226 10.86 -0.45 14.11
CA ALA A 226 11.12 0.60 13.14
C ALA A 226 12.41 1.33 13.43
N ASP A 227 13.22 1.56 12.39
CA ASP A 227 14.34 2.47 12.41
C ASP A 227 13.87 3.85 11.95
N LEU A 228 14.05 4.85 12.81
CA LEU A 228 13.51 6.19 12.61
C LEU A 228 14.59 7.15 12.08
N ALA A 229 14.16 8.23 11.46
CA ALA A 229 15.05 9.20 10.81
C ALA A 229 16.03 9.86 11.77
N ASN A 230 15.62 10.14 13.02
CA ASN A 230 16.45 10.74 14.07
C ASN A 230 15.99 10.29 15.47
N THR A 231 16.72 10.71 16.50
CA THR A 231 16.45 10.35 17.89
C THR A 231 15.17 10.99 18.43
N SER A 232 14.85 12.24 18.02
CA SER A 232 13.63 12.93 18.47
C SER A 232 12.37 12.21 17.96
N CYS A 233 12.37 11.70 16.72
CA CYS A 233 11.29 10.86 16.22
C CYS A 233 11.08 9.62 17.11
N ALA A 234 12.18 9.00 17.54
CA ALA A 234 12.10 7.82 18.38
C ALA A 234 11.68 8.13 19.82
N ASP A 235 12.08 9.29 20.37
CA ASP A 235 11.62 9.77 21.67
C ASP A 235 10.09 9.93 21.69
N LEU A 236 9.51 10.45 20.61
CA LEU A 236 8.05 10.58 20.47
C LEU A 236 7.35 9.23 20.28
N CYS A 237 7.91 8.35 19.48
CA CYS A 237 7.32 7.02 19.26
C CYS A 237 7.31 6.14 20.52
N GLU A 238 8.34 6.30 21.39
CA GLU A 238 8.44 5.60 22.67
C GLU A 238 7.35 6.02 23.69
N LEU A 239 6.68 7.16 23.46
CA LEU A 239 5.54 7.57 24.29
C LEU A 239 4.30 6.67 24.12
N ALA A 240 4.22 5.89 23.04
CA ALA A 240 3.12 4.98 22.85
C ALA A 240 3.19 3.80 23.83
N PRO A 241 2.08 3.45 24.53
CA PRO A 241 2.07 2.37 25.51
C PRO A 241 2.61 1.05 24.95
N GLY A 242 3.49 0.37 25.70
CA GLY A 242 4.09 -0.92 25.32
C GLY A 242 5.26 -0.83 24.34
N VAL A 243 5.58 0.35 23.84
CA VAL A 243 6.74 0.58 22.98
C VAL A 243 8.01 0.69 23.81
N ARG A 244 9.09 0.09 23.32
CA ARG A 244 10.42 0.14 23.95
C ARG A 244 11.46 0.67 22.97
N ARG A 245 12.39 1.46 23.48
CA ARG A 245 13.59 1.89 22.76
C ARG A 245 14.62 0.75 22.79
N VAL A 246 15.00 0.22 21.65
CA VAL A 246 15.97 -0.89 21.53
C VAL A 246 17.28 -0.49 20.86
N GLY A 247 17.34 0.71 20.28
CA GLY A 247 18.53 1.30 19.68
C GLY A 247 18.48 2.82 19.76
N SER A 248 19.51 3.52 19.25
CA SER A 248 19.54 5.00 19.27
C SER A 248 18.35 5.62 18.53
N ARG A 249 17.85 4.95 17.48
CA ARG A 249 16.72 5.39 16.62
C ARG A 249 15.75 4.27 16.34
N THR A 250 15.84 3.15 17.06
CA THR A 250 15.03 1.95 16.85
C THR A 250 14.04 1.78 17.99
N VAL A 251 12.77 1.65 17.65
CA VAL A 251 11.69 1.33 18.59
C VAL A 251 11.11 -0.03 18.28
N ARG A 252 10.60 -0.72 19.32
CA ARG A 252 10.03 -2.06 19.24
C ARG A 252 8.70 -2.12 19.99
N PHE A 253 7.76 -2.87 19.41
CA PHE A 253 6.49 -3.26 20.03
C PHE A 253 6.25 -4.74 19.83
N GLU A 254 5.81 -5.45 20.86
CA GLU A 254 5.54 -6.89 20.85
C GLU A 254 4.09 -7.14 21.21
N THR A 255 3.42 -8.03 20.50
CA THR A 255 2.02 -8.41 20.72
C THR A 255 1.70 -9.76 20.07
N ASP A 256 0.61 -10.41 20.52
CA ASP A 256 0.07 -11.58 19.85
C ASP A 256 -1.03 -11.26 18.80
N ASP A 257 -1.50 -10.01 18.74
CA ASP A 257 -2.48 -9.54 17.75
C ASP A 257 -1.84 -8.61 16.71
N PHE A 258 -1.75 -9.07 15.46
CA PHE A 258 -1.19 -8.27 14.37
C PHE A 258 -1.91 -6.92 14.16
N ARG A 259 -3.21 -6.84 14.49
CA ARG A 259 -3.96 -5.58 14.39
C ARG A 259 -3.46 -4.52 15.39
N GLU A 260 -2.98 -4.95 16.56
CA GLU A 260 -2.34 -4.05 17.52
C GLU A 260 -0.99 -3.56 16.99
N ALA A 261 -0.17 -4.46 16.42
CA ALA A 261 1.10 -4.09 15.79
C ALA A 261 0.88 -3.10 14.64
N PHE A 262 -0.10 -3.35 13.78
CA PHE A 262 -0.47 -2.44 12.69
C PHE A 262 -0.88 -1.05 13.19
N ARG A 263 -1.72 -0.97 14.23
CA ARG A 263 -2.12 0.30 14.85
C ARG A 263 -0.95 1.01 15.53
N CYS A 264 -0.04 0.25 16.13
CA CYS A 264 1.18 0.81 16.72
C CYS A 264 2.07 1.46 15.66
N LEU A 265 2.26 0.83 14.50
CA LEU A 265 2.98 1.42 13.36
C LEU A 265 2.34 2.74 12.91
N LEU A 266 1.01 2.77 12.80
CA LEU A 266 0.31 4.01 12.45
C LEU A 266 0.48 5.10 13.53
N ALA A 267 0.43 4.72 14.81
CA ALA A 267 0.70 5.66 15.89
C ALA A 267 2.11 6.24 15.81
N TRP A 268 3.13 5.43 15.51
CA TRP A 268 4.50 5.90 15.28
C TRP A 268 4.57 6.88 14.10
N THR A 269 3.85 6.57 13.01
CA THR A 269 3.82 7.46 11.84
C THR A 269 3.27 8.85 12.19
N TYR A 270 2.22 8.91 13.00
CA TYR A 270 1.64 10.19 13.43
C TYR A 270 2.48 10.90 14.52
N LEU A 271 2.95 10.17 15.53
CA LEU A 271 3.74 10.75 16.64
C LEU A 271 5.08 11.30 16.14
N GLY A 272 5.81 10.53 15.34
CA GLY A 272 7.12 10.93 14.83
C GLY A 272 7.08 11.99 13.74
N ALA A 273 5.93 12.24 13.12
CA ALA A 273 5.83 13.10 11.94
C ALA A 273 6.27 14.56 12.19
N SER A 274 6.07 15.09 13.41
CA SER A 274 6.43 16.46 13.77
C SER A 274 7.93 16.72 13.76
N GLU A 275 8.72 15.68 14.06
CA GLU A 275 10.18 15.73 14.13
C GLU A 275 10.87 15.09 12.89
N ALA A 276 10.09 14.57 11.96
CA ALA A 276 10.61 13.99 10.73
C ALA A 276 11.27 15.08 9.85
N PRO A 277 12.41 14.79 9.20
CA PRO A 277 13.04 15.72 8.28
C PRO A 277 12.06 16.19 7.19
N ARG A 278 12.11 17.47 6.83
CA ARG A 278 11.33 18.00 5.71
C ARG A 278 12.11 17.83 4.41
N TYR A 279 11.40 17.58 3.31
CA TYR A 279 12.05 17.68 2.00
C TYR A 279 12.37 19.15 1.71
N ALA A 280 13.52 19.40 1.08
CA ALA A 280 13.89 20.75 0.68
C ALA A 280 12.82 21.32 -0.27
N GLY A 281 12.27 22.49 0.08
CA GLY A 281 11.25 23.17 -0.73
C GLY A 281 9.79 22.85 -0.36
N THR A 282 9.55 22.15 0.76
CA THR A 282 8.19 21.90 1.29
C THR A 282 7.90 22.71 2.54
#